data_f5ce7d9c15fe68b29349a7748aa87372
#
_entry.id   f5ce7d9c15fe68b29349a7748aa87372
#
_cell.length_a   1.000
_cell.length_b   1.000
_cell.length_c   1.000
_cell.angle_alpha   90.00
_cell.angle_beta   90.00
_cell.angle_gamma   90.00
#
_symmetry.space_group_name_H-M   'P 1'
#
loop_
_entity.id
_entity.type
_entity.pdbx_description
1 polymer ?
#
loop_
_entity_poly.entity_id
_entity_poly.type
_entity_poly.pdbx_seq_one_letter_code
_entity_poly.pdbx_strand_id
1 'polypeptide(L)'
;MQTGASFTTLDYDAGERFVRLRNDLGVESFGLNLMLLEPGQRGRVHRHERQEEVYVVLEGTLTLELEGGETHTLGPRDAARVAPDVRRQLSNRTQQRVALLALGGAHPHAGRDGVAFTDWDDDEGKSPQDVPLPPDL
;
A
#
# COMPACT_ATOMS: atom_id res chain seq x y z
N MET A 1 13.68 27.34 11.20
CA MET A 1 13.76 26.59 12.47
C MET A 1 12.69 25.53 12.51
N GLN A 2 13.07 24.32 12.87
CA GLN A 2 12.09 23.26 13.07
C GLN A 2 11.38 23.44 14.40
N THR A 3 10.06 23.33 14.37
CA THR A 3 9.23 23.47 15.56
C THR A 3 8.85 22.13 16.20
N GLY A 4 9.34 21.01 15.63
CA GLY A 4 8.93 19.69 16.08
C GLY A 4 7.60 19.22 15.50
N ALA A 5 7.03 19.96 14.55
CA ALA A 5 5.80 19.60 13.87
C ALA A 5 5.94 19.85 12.35
N SER A 6 5.29 19.03 11.57
CA SER A 6 5.29 19.16 10.11
C SER A 6 3.87 18.88 9.59
N PHE A 7 3.55 19.42 8.43
CA PHE A 7 2.18 19.41 7.91
C PHE A 7 2.20 19.11 6.42
N THR A 8 1.18 18.43 5.95
CA THR A 8 0.96 18.20 4.52
C THR A 8 -0.53 18.04 4.26
N THR A 9 -0.92 18.08 3.00
CA THR A 9 -2.29 17.83 2.59
C THR A 9 -2.30 16.61 1.68
N LEU A 10 -3.29 15.75 1.84
CA LEU A 10 -3.44 14.59 0.97
C LEU A 10 -3.95 15.08 -0.39
N ASP A 11 -3.11 14.99 -1.40
CA ASP A 11 -3.45 15.42 -2.75
C ASP A 11 -3.89 14.22 -3.58
N TYR A 12 -5.20 14.07 -3.75
CA TYR A 12 -5.77 12.97 -4.52
C TYR A 12 -5.55 13.13 -6.03
N ASP A 13 -5.14 14.30 -6.47
CA ASP A 13 -4.90 14.59 -7.88
C ASP A 13 -3.40 14.67 -8.20
N ALA A 14 -2.56 14.09 -7.36
CA ALA A 14 -1.11 14.13 -7.52
C ALA A 14 -0.60 13.45 -8.81
N GLY A 15 -1.44 12.62 -9.45
CA GLY A 15 -1.04 11.91 -10.67
C GLY A 15 -0.15 10.71 -10.44
N GLU A 16 0.05 10.31 -9.18
CA GLU A 16 0.88 9.18 -8.79
C GLU A 16 0.04 8.16 -8.01
N ARG A 17 0.34 6.86 -8.17
CA ARG A 17 -0.33 5.83 -7.38
C ARG A 17 0.10 5.84 -5.92
N PHE A 18 1.36 6.21 -5.68
CA PHE A 18 1.95 6.20 -4.35
C PHE A 18 2.49 7.58 -4.04
N VAL A 19 1.91 8.23 -3.04
CA VAL A 19 2.39 9.52 -2.54
C VAL A 19 3.05 9.24 -1.20
N ARG A 20 4.35 9.52 -1.12
CA ARG A 20 5.16 9.21 0.08
C ARG A 20 4.98 10.28 1.15
N LEU A 21 3.91 10.17 1.93
CA LEU A 21 3.64 11.10 3.01
C LEU A 21 4.74 11.08 4.06
N ARG A 22 5.39 9.92 4.23
CA ARG A 22 6.53 9.81 5.13
C ARG A 22 7.60 10.84 4.82
N ASN A 23 7.92 11.03 3.53
CA ASN A 23 8.92 12.00 3.11
C ASN A 23 8.41 13.43 3.30
N ASP A 24 7.16 13.68 2.93
CA ASP A 24 6.56 15.02 3.05
C ASP A 24 6.53 15.49 4.49
N LEU A 25 6.28 14.58 5.43
CA LEU A 25 6.17 14.90 6.85
C LEU A 25 7.49 14.72 7.61
N GLY A 26 8.45 13.99 7.04
CA GLY A 26 9.70 13.67 7.73
C GLY A 26 9.53 12.60 8.81
N VAL A 27 8.61 11.65 8.61
CA VAL A 27 8.39 10.56 9.57
C VAL A 27 9.56 9.58 9.51
N GLU A 28 10.09 9.22 10.67
CA GLU A 28 11.25 8.35 10.77
C GLU A 28 10.92 6.93 11.24
N SER A 29 9.84 6.76 12.00
CA SER A 29 9.57 5.52 12.74
C SER A 29 8.72 4.52 11.99
N PHE A 30 8.00 4.93 10.96
CA PHE A 30 7.12 4.04 10.20
C PHE A 30 6.95 4.55 8.77
N GLY A 31 6.53 3.65 7.89
CA GLY A 31 6.15 4.01 6.53
C GLY A 31 4.75 4.58 6.52
N LEU A 32 4.52 5.58 5.67
CA LEU A 32 3.21 6.20 5.52
C LEU A 32 3.07 6.66 4.07
N ASN A 33 2.12 6.06 3.38
CA ASN A 33 1.84 6.38 1.98
C ASN A 33 0.36 6.62 1.78
N LEU A 34 0.05 7.55 0.89
CA LEU A 34 -1.26 7.65 0.30
C LEU A 34 -1.23 6.84 -1.00
N MET A 35 -2.12 5.89 -1.13
CA MET A 35 -2.29 5.14 -2.39
C MET A 35 -3.54 5.62 -3.10
N LEU A 36 -3.39 5.85 -4.39
CA LEU A 36 -4.48 6.28 -5.27
C LEU A 36 -4.61 5.27 -6.40
N LEU A 37 -5.75 4.61 -6.47
CA LEU A 37 -6.03 3.64 -7.53
C LEU A 37 -7.22 4.12 -8.36
N GLU A 38 -6.97 4.43 -9.61
CA GLU A 38 -8.04 4.71 -10.56
C GLU A 38 -8.77 3.42 -10.93
N PRO A 39 -9.96 3.49 -11.57
CA PRO A 39 -10.68 2.27 -11.96
C PRO A 39 -9.79 1.28 -12.71
N GLY A 40 -9.79 0.03 -12.26
CA GLY A 40 -9.03 -1.05 -12.86
C GLY A 40 -7.57 -1.16 -12.42
N GLN A 41 -7.05 -0.16 -11.72
CA GLN A 41 -5.65 -0.18 -11.29
C GLN A 41 -5.43 -1.12 -10.11
N ARG A 42 -4.24 -1.71 -10.07
CA ARG A 42 -3.83 -2.64 -9.02
C ARG A 42 -2.42 -2.35 -8.57
N GLY A 43 -2.14 -2.66 -7.31
CA GLY A 43 -0.78 -2.72 -6.81
C GLY A 43 -0.12 -4.05 -7.15
N ARG A 44 1.14 -4.19 -6.77
CA ARG A 44 1.88 -5.44 -6.92
C ARG A 44 1.39 -6.48 -5.92
N VAL A 45 1.48 -7.75 -6.28
CA VAL A 45 1.41 -8.81 -5.28
C VAL A 45 2.71 -8.73 -4.49
N HIS A 46 2.61 -8.55 -3.18
CA HIS A 46 3.82 -8.37 -2.36
C HIS A 46 3.62 -8.85 -0.92
N ARG A 47 4.72 -9.01 -0.24
CA ARG A 47 4.80 -9.22 1.20
C ARG A 47 5.97 -8.41 1.74
N HIS A 48 6.12 -8.39 3.04
CA HIS A 48 7.24 -7.75 3.71
C HIS A 48 8.04 -8.77 4.52
N GLU A 49 9.29 -8.45 4.79
CA GLU A 49 10.13 -9.30 5.61
C GLU A 49 9.80 -9.14 7.09
N ARG A 50 9.61 -7.90 7.55
CA ARG A 50 9.39 -7.59 8.96
C ARG A 50 8.28 -6.60 9.23
N GLN A 51 7.94 -5.74 8.27
CA GLN A 51 6.92 -4.71 8.50
C GLN A 51 5.53 -5.31 8.44
N GLU A 52 4.74 -5.11 9.47
CA GLU A 52 3.30 -5.27 9.33
C GLU A 52 2.74 -4.03 8.66
N GLU A 53 1.65 -4.19 7.93
CA GLU A 53 0.97 -3.07 7.27
C GLU A 53 -0.46 -2.93 7.73
N VAL A 54 -0.89 -1.67 7.81
CA VAL A 54 -2.30 -1.35 8.04
C VAL A 54 -2.76 -0.49 6.87
N TYR A 55 -3.88 -0.88 6.28
CA TYR A 55 -4.53 -0.13 5.21
C TYR A 55 -5.80 0.51 5.77
N VAL A 56 -5.95 1.81 5.54
CA VAL A 56 -7.13 2.56 5.97
C VAL A 56 -7.76 3.18 4.73
N VAL A 57 -8.95 2.76 4.37
CA VAL A 57 -9.64 3.29 3.19
C VAL A 57 -10.29 4.63 3.53
N LEU A 58 -9.98 5.64 2.72
CA LEU A 58 -10.51 7.00 2.87
C LEU A 58 -11.65 7.27 1.89
N GLU A 59 -11.56 6.78 0.67
CA GLU A 59 -12.52 7.03 -0.39
C GLU A 59 -12.58 5.82 -1.31
N GLY A 60 -13.77 5.51 -1.80
CA GLY A 60 -13.97 4.40 -2.74
C GLY A 60 -14.02 3.05 -2.07
N THR A 61 -13.95 2.01 -2.88
CA THR A 61 -14.03 0.62 -2.42
C THR A 61 -12.81 -0.15 -2.89
N LEU A 62 -12.02 -0.61 -1.94
CA LEU A 62 -10.80 -1.36 -2.17
C LEU A 62 -11.07 -2.85 -2.15
N THR A 63 -10.49 -3.59 -3.09
CA THR A 63 -10.42 -5.05 -3.01
C THR A 63 -9.05 -5.44 -2.49
N LEU A 64 -9.02 -6.19 -1.40
CA LEU A 64 -7.80 -6.73 -0.80
C LEU A 64 -7.81 -8.24 -0.96
N GLU A 65 -6.87 -8.74 -1.75
CA GLU A 65 -6.66 -10.17 -1.92
C GLU A 65 -5.49 -10.63 -1.06
N LEU A 66 -5.68 -11.74 -0.37
CA LEU A 66 -4.64 -12.37 0.45
C LEU A 66 -4.28 -13.73 -0.16
N GLU A 67 -3.09 -14.19 0.13
CA GLU A 67 -2.66 -15.51 -0.33
C GLU A 67 -3.64 -16.59 0.15
N GLY A 68 -3.79 -17.63 -0.68
CA GLY A 68 -4.79 -18.65 -0.43
C GLY A 68 -6.15 -18.34 -1.04
N GLY A 69 -6.27 -17.22 -1.77
CA GLY A 69 -7.49 -16.86 -2.51
C GLY A 69 -8.53 -16.10 -1.68
N GLU A 70 -8.19 -15.72 -0.46
CA GLU A 70 -9.10 -14.93 0.38
C GLU A 70 -9.21 -13.51 -0.17
N THR A 71 -10.43 -13.01 -0.29
CA THR A 71 -10.70 -11.69 -0.87
C THR A 71 -11.64 -10.90 0.04
N HIS A 72 -11.28 -9.67 0.31
CA HIS A 72 -12.06 -8.75 1.16
C HIS A 72 -12.36 -7.46 0.41
N THR A 73 -13.53 -6.91 0.66
CA THR A 73 -13.96 -5.62 0.12
C THR A 73 -14.02 -4.62 1.26
N LEU A 74 -13.28 -3.54 1.14
CA LEU A 74 -13.17 -2.52 2.19
C LEU A 74 -13.68 -1.19 1.66
N GLY A 75 -14.61 -0.59 2.38
CA GLY A 75 -15.14 0.74 2.06
C GLY A 75 -14.52 1.82 2.94
N PRO A 76 -14.97 3.09 2.76
CA PRO A 76 -14.44 4.20 3.56
C PRO A 76 -14.58 3.92 5.05
N ARG A 77 -13.54 4.24 5.81
CA ARG A 77 -13.42 4.05 7.26
C ARG A 77 -13.14 2.61 7.67
N ASP A 78 -13.10 1.67 6.72
CA ASP A 78 -12.62 0.32 7.03
C ASP A 78 -11.10 0.30 7.09
N ALA A 79 -10.56 -0.56 7.94
CA ALA A 79 -9.13 -0.75 8.07
C ALA A 79 -8.81 -2.24 8.12
N ALA A 80 -7.64 -2.60 7.62
CA ALA A 80 -7.15 -3.97 7.65
C ALA A 80 -5.69 -3.99 8.05
N ARG A 81 -5.31 -4.95 8.89
CA ARG A 81 -3.91 -5.23 9.20
C ARG A 81 -3.49 -6.50 8.46
N VAL A 82 -2.33 -6.46 7.83
CA VAL A 82 -1.76 -7.64 7.17
C VAL A 82 -0.39 -7.94 7.79
N ALA A 83 -0.22 -9.17 8.25
CA ALA A 83 1.06 -9.62 8.82
C ALA A 83 2.17 -9.56 7.75
N PRO A 84 3.44 -9.40 8.17
CA PRO A 84 4.53 -9.19 7.21
C PRO A 84 4.59 -10.22 6.08
N ASP A 85 4.57 -11.48 6.42
CA ASP A 85 4.83 -12.57 5.48
C ASP A 85 3.63 -13.00 4.63
N VAL A 86 2.47 -12.39 4.83
CA VAL A 86 1.27 -12.70 4.06
C VAL A 86 1.30 -11.94 2.74
N ARG A 87 1.28 -12.66 1.62
CA ARG A 87 1.19 -12.03 0.29
C ARG A 87 -0.17 -11.37 0.14
N ARG A 88 -0.18 -10.18 -0.42
CA ARG A 88 -1.41 -9.42 -0.65
C ARG A 88 -1.34 -8.65 -1.96
N GLN A 89 -2.49 -8.34 -2.47
CA GLN A 89 -2.64 -7.45 -3.62
C GLN A 89 -3.85 -6.54 -3.38
N LEU A 90 -3.65 -5.26 -3.65
CA LEU A 90 -4.70 -4.25 -3.56
C LEU A 90 -5.14 -3.91 -4.97
N SER A 91 -6.45 -3.83 -5.20
CA SER A 91 -6.99 -3.50 -6.51
C SER A 91 -8.27 -2.67 -6.41
N ASN A 92 -8.52 -1.92 -7.46
CA ASN A 92 -9.75 -1.16 -7.62
C ASN A 92 -10.58 -1.80 -8.73
N ARG A 93 -11.58 -2.56 -8.35
CA ARG A 93 -12.49 -3.24 -9.29
C ARG A 93 -13.76 -2.42 -9.56
N THR A 94 -13.76 -1.16 -9.17
CA THR A 94 -14.93 -0.28 -9.30
C THR A 94 -14.71 0.77 -10.39
N GLN A 95 -15.72 1.56 -10.65
CA GLN A 95 -15.68 2.66 -11.62
C GLN A 95 -15.33 3.99 -10.96
N GLN A 96 -14.99 3.99 -9.66
CA GLN A 96 -14.63 5.20 -8.92
C GLN A 96 -13.25 5.04 -8.33
N ARG A 97 -12.56 6.18 -8.15
CA ARG A 97 -11.23 6.19 -7.54
C ARG A 97 -11.24 5.64 -6.13
N VAL A 98 -10.16 4.96 -5.76
CA VAL A 98 -9.90 4.55 -4.37
C VAL A 98 -8.74 5.36 -3.83
N ALA A 99 -8.91 5.89 -2.62
CA ALA A 99 -7.83 6.53 -1.87
C ALA A 99 -7.71 5.84 -0.53
N LEU A 100 -6.49 5.45 -0.16
CA LEU A 100 -6.24 4.78 1.11
C LEU A 100 -4.90 5.20 1.69
N LEU A 101 -4.76 5.07 2.99
CA LEU A 101 -3.47 5.19 3.67
C LEU A 101 -2.90 3.79 3.88
N ALA A 102 -1.61 3.65 3.59
CA ALA A 102 -0.86 2.44 3.91
C ALA A 102 0.20 2.82 4.94
N LEU A 103 0.13 2.18 6.10
CA LEU A 103 1.08 2.38 7.18
C LEU A 103 1.86 1.09 7.38
N GLY A 104 3.18 1.20 7.45
CA GLY A 104 4.02 0.03 7.65
C GLY A 104 5.03 0.26 8.75
N GLY A 105 5.23 -0.74 9.58
CA GLY A 105 6.20 -0.62 10.66
C GLY A 105 6.66 -1.96 11.20
N ALA A 106 7.83 -1.91 11.80
CA ALA A 106 8.42 -3.04 12.50
C ALA A 106 9.12 -2.50 13.73
N HIS A 107 9.43 -3.37 14.66
CA HIS A 107 10.18 -2.96 15.84
C HIS A 107 11.48 -3.75 15.91
N PRO A 108 12.64 -3.12 15.63
CA PRO A 108 12.78 -1.74 15.13
C PRO A 108 12.32 -1.59 13.69
N HIS A 109 11.96 -0.35 13.30
CA HIS A 109 11.53 -0.09 11.94
C HIS A 109 12.66 -0.32 10.94
N ALA A 110 12.35 -1.05 9.88
CA ALA A 110 13.28 -1.28 8.78
C ALA A 110 12.60 -0.87 7.48
N GLY A 111 13.15 0.14 6.81
CA GLY A 111 12.65 0.56 5.51
C GLY A 111 12.96 -0.46 4.42
N ARG A 112 12.19 -0.47 3.36
CA ARG A 112 12.42 -1.24 2.14
C ARG A 112 12.63 -2.74 2.37
N ASP A 113 11.81 -3.34 3.22
CA ASP A 113 11.82 -4.78 3.45
C ASP A 113 10.81 -5.54 2.58
N GLY A 114 10.21 -4.85 1.61
CA GLY A 114 9.21 -5.46 0.74
C GLY A 114 9.80 -6.48 -0.21
N VAL A 115 9.00 -7.48 -0.52
CA VAL A 115 9.29 -8.49 -1.51
C VAL A 115 8.09 -8.58 -2.44
N ALA A 116 8.29 -8.33 -3.71
CA ALA A 116 7.22 -8.34 -4.70
C ALA A 116 7.32 -9.53 -5.63
N PHE A 117 6.21 -9.87 -6.25
CA PHE A 117 6.07 -11.01 -7.14
C PHE A 117 5.39 -10.56 -8.42
N THR A 118 5.76 -11.16 -9.55
CA THR A 118 5.19 -10.85 -10.84
C THR A 118 3.69 -11.18 -10.87
N ASP A 119 3.33 -12.30 -10.28
CA ASP A 119 1.94 -12.75 -10.11
C ASP A 119 1.86 -13.71 -8.93
N TRP A 120 0.66 -14.27 -8.70
CA TRP A 120 0.43 -15.16 -7.57
C TRP A 120 1.18 -16.50 -7.68
N ASP A 121 1.56 -16.92 -8.88
CA ASP A 121 2.26 -18.16 -9.11
C ASP A 121 3.77 -18.02 -9.02
N ASP A 122 4.27 -16.78 -8.93
CA ASP A 122 5.69 -16.50 -8.81
C ASP A 122 6.16 -16.82 -7.38
N ASP A 123 7.10 -17.74 -7.22
CA ASP A 123 7.69 -18.10 -5.93
C ASP A 123 9.04 -17.44 -5.69
N GLU A 124 9.55 -16.64 -6.63
CA GLU A 124 10.83 -15.96 -6.51
C GLU A 124 10.61 -14.46 -6.33
N GLY A 125 10.44 -14.01 -5.10
CA GLY A 125 10.26 -12.61 -4.83
C GLY A 125 11.49 -11.77 -5.16
N LYS A 126 11.26 -10.51 -5.49
CA LYS A 126 12.31 -9.52 -5.79
C LYS A 126 11.99 -8.22 -5.08
N SER A 127 12.95 -7.31 -5.06
CA SER A 127 12.69 -5.94 -4.62
C SER A 127 11.54 -5.34 -5.42
N PRO A 128 10.59 -4.65 -4.78
CA PRO A 128 9.43 -4.11 -5.50
C PRO A 128 9.78 -3.25 -6.70
N GLN A 129 10.86 -2.47 -6.62
CA GLN A 129 11.26 -1.63 -7.74
C GLN A 129 11.73 -2.44 -8.97
N ASP A 130 12.04 -3.73 -8.80
CA ASP A 130 12.44 -4.62 -9.88
C ASP A 130 11.26 -5.41 -10.47
N VAL A 131 10.07 -5.21 -9.94
CA VAL A 131 8.85 -5.86 -10.43
C VAL A 131 7.93 -4.79 -11.00
N PRO A 132 7.54 -4.88 -12.28
CA PRO A 132 6.64 -3.90 -12.86
C PRO A 132 5.26 -3.98 -12.22
N LEU A 133 4.54 -2.87 -12.25
CA LEU A 133 3.15 -2.88 -11.83
C LEU A 133 2.35 -3.81 -12.77
N PRO A 134 1.40 -4.57 -12.21
CA PRO A 134 0.59 -5.44 -13.06
C PRO A 134 -0.28 -4.62 -14.01
N PRO A 135 -0.68 -5.20 -15.14
CA PRO A 135 -1.61 -4.53 -16.03
C PRO A 135 -2.94 -4.31 -15.32
N ASP A 136 -3.68 -3.34 -15.81
CA ASP A 136 -5.00 -3.04 -15.26
C ASP A 136 -5.96 -4.22 -15.45
N LEU A 137 -6.99 -4.25 -14.67
CA LEU A 137 -8.04 -5.25 -14.76
C LEU A 137 -8.80 -5.16 -16.08
#